data_0a611d815fecbc2c7bdf025856a3f729
#
_entry.id   0a611d815fecbc2c7bdf025856a3f729
#
_cell.length_a   1.000
_cell.length_b   1.000
_cell.length_c   1.000
_cell.angle_alpha   90.00
_cell.angle_beta   90.00
_cell.angle_gamma   90.00
#
_symmetry.space_group_name_H-M   'P 1'
#
loop_
_entity.id
_entity.type
_entity.pdbx_description
1 polymer ?
#
loop_
_entity_poly.entity_id
_entity_poly.type
_entity_poly.pdbx_seq_one_letter_code
_entity_poly.pdbx_strand_id
1 'polypeptide(L)'
;VVAVNRIYIAQLAGLPVFGPDGEPVGKARDVVISLRIDRQPPRVLGMVVELVTRRRIFVPMLRVTSIEPNAVTLATGSVNLRPFHQRVNEVLVIGELLDARITVDDGATAVVVDAAMELTRTRDWRMVRVAGRERTGRFSLKGPVQVWRWEDVTGLSVNEIAGQPQGAQQLVAVFEGMRAADVAHALHELPSKRRHEVADALDDERLADVIEELSEEDQKGILSHLDEERAADILEAMNPDDAADLLSELSEGTKDRLLELMEPEESEPVRRLLEYSFDTAGGLMTPEPIILTPDATIAEALARVRNPDLTPALASMVFVCRSPSATPTGRYLGCVHIQRLLREPPFDLVAGVLDTDLTYLSPNASLSDVTRYFATYNLVCAPVLDEAEHLLGAVTVDDVLDHLLPDNWRETGLSHA
;
A
#
# COMPACT_ATOMS: atom_id res chain seq x y z
N VAL A 1 -47.24 11.91 -8.67
CA VAL A 1 -46.22 11.61 -7.68
C VAL A 1 -44.91 11.50 -8.47
N VAL A 2 -44.09 12.55 -8.46
CA VAL A 2 -42.75 12.53 -9.08
C VAL A 2 -41.92 11.60 -8.20
N ALA A 3 -41.44 10.49 -8.75
CA ALA A 3 -40.46 9.62 -8.07
C ALA A 3 -39.24 10.50 -7.77
N VAL A 4 -39.00 10.77 -6.50
CA VAL A 4 -37.81 11.49 -6.06
C VAL A 4 -36.66 10.53 -6.27
N ASN A 5 -35.86 10.78 -7.31
CA ASN A 5 -34.73 9.92 -7.65
C ASN A 5 -33.60 10.26 -6.66
N ARG A 6 -33.59 9.53 -5.53
CA ARG A 6 -32.56 9.65 -4.51
C ARG A 6 -31.40 8.72 -4.87
N ILE A 7 -30.18 9.26 -4.89
CA ILE A 7 -28.98 8.55 -5.27
C ILE A 7 -27.98 8.64 -4.11
N TYR A 8 -27.52 7.51 -3.62
CA TYR A 8 -26.46 7.41 -2.63
C TYR A 8 -25.10 7.45 -3.32
N ILE A 9 -24.18 8.25 -2.78
CA ILE A 9 -22.89 8.54 -3.44
C ILE A 9 -21.98 7.33 -3.50
N ALA A 10 -22.00 6.47 -2.48
CA ALA A 10 -21.24 5.23 -2.52
C ALA A 10 -21.60 4.32 -3.72
N GLN A 11 -22.82 4.43 -4.25
CA GLN A 11 -23.25 3.68 -5.44
C GLN A 11 -22.67 4.25 -6.76
N LEU A 12 -22.19 5.51 -6.76
CA LEU A 12 -21.61 6.14 -7.94
C LEU A 12 -20.13 5.79 -8.13
N ALA A 13 -19.46 5.44 -7.04
CA ALA A 13 -18.03 5.11 -7.09
C ALA A 13 -17.77 3.93 -8.04
N GLY A 14 -16.91 4.14 -9.02
CA GLY A 14 -16.55 3.13 -10.01
C GLY A 14 -17.54 2.90 -11.14
N LEU A 15 -18.72 3.55 -11.15
CA LEU A 15 -19.66 3.42 -12.26
C LEU A 15 -19.05 3.91 -13.57
N PRO A 16 -19.21 3.17 -14.67
CA PRO A 16 -18.81 3.62 -15.98
C PRO A 16 -19.60 4.85 -16.41
N VAL A 17 -18.91 5.78 -17.03
CA VAL A 17 -19.48 7.03 -17.59
C VAL A 17 -19.43 6.96 -19.10
N PHE A 18 -20.59 7.15 -19.74
CA PHE A 18 -20.74 7.09 -21.19
C PHE A 18 -21.15 8.45 -21.77
N GLY A 19 -20.70 8.71 -22.97
CA GLY A 19 -21.22 9.78 -23.81
C GLY A 19 -22.63 9.48 -24.33
N PRO A 20 -23.27 10.44 -25.02
CA PRO A 20 -24.63 10.27 -25.56
C PRO A 20 -24.74 9.14 -26.60
N ASP A 21 -23.66 8.81 -27.28
CA ASP A 21 -23.61 7.78 -28.30
C ASP A 21 -23.17 6.41 -27.75
N GLY A 22 -23.05 6.30 -26.40
CA GLY A 22 -22.60 5.07 -25.72
C GLY A 22 -21.10 4.87 -25.72
N GLU A 23 -20.31 5.86 -26.14
CA GLU A 23 -18.85 5.79 -26.05
C GLU A 23 -18.38 5.89 -24.59
N PRO A 24 -17.46 5.05 -24.14
CA PRO A 24 -16.93 5.09 -22.78
C PRO A 24 -16.04 6.33 -22.60
N VAL A 25 -16.39 7.16 -21.61
CA VAL A 25 -15.60 8.34 -21.21
C VAL A 25 -14.62 7.99 -20.09
N GLY A 26 -15.04 7.16 -19.13
CA GLY A 26 -14.25 6.79 -17.97
C GLY A 26 -15.07 6.18 -16.84
N LYS A 27 -14.60 6.31 -15.62
CA LYS A 27 -15.29 5.85 -14.41
C LYS A 27 -15.52 7.01 -13.43
N ALA A 28 -16.68 7.07 -12.80
CA ALA A 28 -16.97 8.05 -11.74
C ALA A 28 -16.13 7.71 -10.49
N ARG A 29 -15.39 8.70 -9.97
CA ARG A 29 -14.54 8.53 -8.79
C ARG A 29 -15.05 9.28 -7.58
N ASP A 30 -15.59 10.49 -7.77
CA ASP A 30 -16.10 11.29 -6.68
C ASP A 30 -17.20 12.26 -7.15
N VAL A 31 -17.87 12.86 -6.19
CA VAL A 31 -18.86 13.90 -6.39
C VAL A 31 -18.41 15.18 -5.69
N VAL A 32 -18.41 16.29 -6.43
CA VAL A 32 -18.00 17.60 -5.93
C VAL A 32 -19.21 18.39 -5.48
N ILE A 33 -19.19 18.83 -4.24
CA ILE A 33 -20.23 19.70 -3.65
C ILE A 33 -19.66 21.05 -3.25
N SER A 34 -20.51 22.07 -3.21
CA SER A 34 -20.19 23.37 -2.64
C SER A 34 -20.88 23.50 -1.28
N LEU A 35 -20.09 23.46 -0.20
CA LEU A 35 -20.62 23.65 1.14
C LEU A 35 -21.06 25.10 1.37
N ARG A 36 -22.09 25.25 2.18
CA ARG A 36 -22.70 26.54 2.55
C ARG A 36 -22.54 26.76 4.05
N ILE A 37 -22.42 28.03 4.44
CA ILE A 37 -22.30 28.43 5.85
C ILE A 37 -23.65 28.31 6.58
N ASP A 38 -24.77 28.36 5.85
CA ASP A 38 -26.15 28.44 6.36
C ASP A 38 -26.81 27.07 6.65
N ARG A 39 -26.03 25.98 6.73
CA ARG A 39 -26.51 24.60 6.94
C ARG A 39 -27.55 24.10 5.93
N GLN A 40 -27.86 24.84 4.89
CA GLN A 40 -28.73 24.34 3.84
C GLN A 40 -28.08 23.24 3.02
N PRO A 41 -28.87 22.31 2.45
CA PRO A 41 -28.37 21.26 1.59
C PRO A 41 -27.42 21.79 0.50
N PRO A 42 -26.15 21.39 0.46
CA PRO A 42 -25.19 21.92 -0.49
C PRO A 42 -25.55 21.51 -1.92
N ARG A 43 -25.13 22.35 -2.85
CA ARG A 43 -25.30 22.07 -4.28
C ARG A 43 -24.26 21.10 -4.75
N VAL A 44 -24.67 20.09 -5.52
CA VAL A 44 -23.78 19.20 -6.23
C VAL A 44 -23.32 19.88 -7.52
N LEU A 45 -22.04 20.16 -7.63
CA LEU A 45 -21.44 20.88 -8.75
C LEU A 45 -21.19 19.97 -9.95
N GLY A 46 -20.68 18.76 -9.69
CA GLY A 46 -20.29 17.81 -10.72
C GLY A 46 -19.72 16.54 -10.14
N MET A 47 -19.13 15.76 -11.02
CA MET A 47 -18.42 14.52 -10.69
C MET A 47 -16.97 14.60 -11.13
N VAL A 48 -16.10 13.96 -10.39
CA VAL A 48 -14.75 13.63 -10.83
C VAL A 48 -14.81 12.31 -11.60
N VAL A 49 -14.40 12.34 -12.84
CA VAL A 49 -14.36 11.17 -13.72
C VAL A 49 -12.93 10.87 -14.08
N GLU A 50 -12.52 9.64 -13.87
CA GLU A 50 -11.22 9.13 -14.26
C GLU A 50 -11.32 8.54 -15.65
N LEU A 51 -10.51 9.07 -16.57
CA LEU A 51 -10.40 8.59 -17.95
C LEU A 51 -9.61 7.28 -18.00
N VAL A 52 -9.65 6.59 -19.12
CA VAL A 52 -8.82 5.41 -19.40
C VAL A 52 -7.31 5.72 -19.23
N THR A 53 -6.91 6.96 -19.46
CA THR A 53 -5.53 7.46 -19.26
C THR A 53 -5.19 7.76 -17.78
N ARG A 54 -5.95 7.28 -16.82
CA ARG A 54 -5.85 7.57 -15.36
C ARG A 54 -5.96 9.05 -14.99
N ARG A 55 -6.19 9.93 -15.96
CA ARG A 55 -6.39 11.37 -15.71
C ARG A 55 -7.77 11.63 -15.13
N ARG A 56 -7.85 12.36 -14.02
CA ARG A 56 -9.10 12.80 -13.40
C ARG A 56 -9.54 14.13 -13.98
N ILE A 57 -10.78 14.22 -14.44
CA ILE A 57 -11.39 15.40 -15.01
C ILE A 57 -12.66 15.77 -14.26
N PHE A 58 -13.08 17.04 -14.34
CA PHE A 58 -14.34 17.48 -13.76
C PHE A 58 -15.47 17.49 -14.83
N VAL A 59 -16.57 16.82 -14.51
CA VAL A 59 -17.78 16.79 -15.32
C VAL A 59 -18.91 17.48 -14.56
N PRO A 60 -19.37 18.68 -15.00
CA PRO A 60 -20.48 19.39 -14.35
C PRO A 60 -21.77 18.57 -14.33
N MET A 61 -22.54 18.64 -13.22
CA MET A 61 -23.84 17.94 -13.11
C MET A 61 -24.83 18.31 -14.22
N LEU A 62 -24.73 19.51 -14.76
CA LEU A 62 -25.55 19.95 -15.90
C LEU A 62 -25.32 19.13 -17.19
N ARG A 63 -24.21 18.42 -17.28
CA ARG A 63 -23.90 17.54 -18.41
C ARG A 63 -24.32 16.09 -18.18
N VAL A 64 -24.84 15.77 -17.02
CA VAL A 64 -25.33 14.41 -16.68
C VAL A 64 -26.80 14.33 -17.09
N THR A 65 -27.13 13.42 -18.00
CA THR A 65 -28.50 13.18 -18.48
C THR A 65 -29.21 12.17 -17.60
N SER A 66 -28.53 11.06 -17.26
CA SER A 66 -29.12 10.05 -16.40
C SER A 66 -28.04 9.44 -15.49
N ILE A 67 -28.48 9.00 -14.33
CA ILE A 67 -27.69 8.19 -13.39
C ILE A 67 -28.53 6.94 -13.13
N GLU A 68 -28.03 5.81 -13.61
CA GLU A 68 -28.63 4.49 -13.46
C GLU A 68 -27.81 3.64 -12.51
N PRO A 69 -28.31 2.52 -11.98
CA PRO A 69 -27.59 1.69 -11.04
C PRO A 69 -26.25 1.14 -11.54
N ASN A 70 -26.05 1.09 -12.85
CA ASN A 70 -24.91 0.47 -13.52
C ASN A 70 -24.13 1.41 -14.44
N ALA A 71 -24.59 2.66 -14.63
CA ALA A 71 -23.93 3.61 -15.53
C ALA A 71 -24.37 5.05 -15.30
N VAL A 72 -23.52 5.99 -15.71
CA VAL A 72 -23.82 7.41 -15.83
C VAL A 72 -23.76 7.81 -17.29
N THR A 73 -24.78 8.52 -17.79
CA THR A 73 -24.82 8.99 -19.19
C THR A 73 -24.72 10.51 -19.24
N LEU A 74 -23.86 11.02 -20.13
CA LEU A 74 -23.66 12.45 -20.36
C LEU A 74 -24.50 12.96 -21.54
N ALA A 75 -24.87 14.22 -21.47
CA ALA A 75 -25.61 14.91 -22.54
C ALA A 75 -24.77 15.21 -23.79
N THR A 76 -23.44 15.26 -23.63
CA THR A 76 -22.52 15.55 -24.73
C THR A 76 -21.25 14.71 -24.56
N GLY A 77 -20.69 14.15 -25.66
CA GLY A 77 -19.41 13.44 -25.66
C GLY A 77 -18.20 14.37 -25.48
N SER A 78 -18.38 15.68 -25.67
CA SER A 78 -17.30 16.65 -25.48
C SER A 78 -17.10 16.97 -24.01
N VAL A 79 -16.09 16.40 -23.37
CA VAL A 79 -15.67 16.69 -22.01
C VAL A 79 -14.42 17.56 -21.99
N ASN A 80 -14.28 18.38 -20.94
CA ASN A 80 -13.05 19.15 -20.75
C ASN A 80 -11.97 18.22 -20.18
N LEU A 81 -10.90 18.00 -20.93
CA LEU A 81 -9.80 17.11 -20.57
C LEU A 81 -8.77 17.75 -19.62
N ARG A 82 -9.02 18.96 -19.12
CA ARG A 82 -8.12 19.56 -18.12
C ARG A 82 -8.16 18.75 -16.82
N PRO A 83 -7.01 18.54 -16.16
CA PRO A 83 -6.97 17.89 -14.86
C PRO A 83 -7.89 18.59 -13.88
N PHE A 84 -8.57 17.82 -13.04
CA PHE A 84 -9.39 18.34 -11.96
C PHE A 84 -8.48 18.99 -10.90
N HIS A 85 -8.81 20.20 -10.51
CA HIS A 85 -8.21 20.88 -9.36
C HIS A 85 -9.35 21.40 -8.46
N GLN A 86 -9.36 20.92 -7.23
CA GLN A 86 -10.35 21.31 -6.23
C GLN A 86 -10.18 22.78 -5.84
N ARG A 87 -11.28 23.50 -5.67
CA ARG A 87 -11.30 24.89 -5.22
C ARG A 87 -11.57 24.97 -3.73
N VAL A 88 -11.22 26.11 -3.12
CA VAL A 88 -11.29 26.33 -1.65
C VAL A 88 -12.66 26.02 -1.02
N ASN A 89 -13.78 26.21 -1.75
CA ASN A 89 -15.14 25.97 -1.24
C ASN A 89 -15.75 24.66 -1.78
N GLU A 90 -15.00 23.84 -2.47
CA GLU A 90 -15.41 22.56 -2.99
C GLU A 90 -15.00 21.45 -2.03
N VAL A 91 -15.85 20.45 -1.86
CA VAL A 91 -15.61 19.27 -1.03
C VAL A 91 -15.89 18.03 -1.86
N LEU A 92 -14.99 17.07 -1.81
CA LEU A 92 -15.14 15.75 -2.40
C LEU A 92 -15.95 14.86 -1.44
N VAL A 93 -17.10 14.36 -1.91
CA VAL A 93 -17.99 13.60 -1.02
C VAL A 93 -17.36 12.29 -0.59
N ILE A 94 -16.77 11.54 -1.51
CA ILE A 94 -16.12 10.26 -1.21
C ILE A 94 -14.79 10.50 -0.52
N GLY A 95 -13.98 11.45 -1.03
CA GLY A 95 -12.66 11.75 -0.53
C GLY A 95 -12.62 12.45 0.82
N GLU A 96 -13.61 13.30 1.14
CA GLU A 96 -13.52 14.20 2.31
C GLU A 96 -14.74 14.15 3.24
N LEU A 97 -15.96 13.90 2.70
CA LEU A 97 -17.19 13.88 3.50
C LEU A 97 -17.44 12.52 4.15
N LEU A 98 -17.17 11.42 3.44
CA LEU A 98 -17.26 10.10 4.05
C LEU A 98 -16.20 10.00 5.15
N ASP A 99 -16.52 9.27 6.21
CA ASP A 99 -15.75 9.13 7.44
C ASP A 99 -15.63 10.41 8.29
N ALA A 100 -16.23 11.54 7.83
CA ALA A 100 -16.33 12.77 8.64
C ALA A 100 -17.11 12.51 9.94
N ARG A 101 -16.63 13.13 11.02
CA ARG A 101 -17.37 13.15 12.27
C ARG A 101 -18.43 14.23 12.24
N ILE A 102 -19.65 13.85 12.55
CA ILE A 102 -20.78 14.73 12.64
C ILE A 102 -21.41 14.69 14.04
N THR A 103 -22.05 15.78 14.41
CA THR A 103 -22.91 15.81 15.59
C THR A 103 -24.36 15.97 15.11
N VAL A 104 -25.24 15.14 15.62
CA VAL A 104 -26.68 15.20 15.32
C VAL A 104 -27.39 16.11 16.33
N ASP A 105 -28.55 16.63 16.00
CA ASP A 105 -29.29 17.61 16.84
C ASP A 105 -29.56 17.14 18.28
N ASP A 106 -29.59 15.85 18.53
CA ASP A 106 -29.69 15.26 19.88
C ASP A 106 -28.37 15.24 20.68
N GLY A 107 -27.27 15.73 20.08
CA GLY A 107 -25.93 15.78 20.65
C GLY A 107 -25.14 14.48 20.48
N ALA A 108 -25.67 13.47 19.82
CA ALA A 108 -24.94 12.25 19.52
C ALA A 108 -23.88 12.49 18.44
N THR A 109 -22.74 11.84 18.57
CA THR A 109 -21.69 11.88 17.55
C THR A 109 -21.77 10.64 16.66
N ALA A 110 -21.65 10.83 15.36
CA ALA A 110 -21.67 9.78 14.37
C ALA A 110 -20.54 9.96 13.34
N VAL A 111 -20.23 8.90 12.61
CA VAL A 111 -19.31 8.93 11.47
C VAL A 111 -20.11 8.73 10.19
N VAL A 112 -19.86 9.58 9.20
CA VAL A 112 -20.56 9.52 7.90
C VAL A 112 -20.10 8.29 7.14
N VAL A 113 -21.03 7.44 6.74
CA VAL A 113 -20.75 6.24 5.93
C VAL A 113 -21.25 6.37 4.48
N ASP A 114 -22.22 7.28 4.23
CA ASP A 114 -22.71 7.60 2.90
C ASP A 114 -23.48 8.92 2.93
N ALA A 115 -23.72 9.48 1.77
CA ALA A 115 -24.56 10.66 1.62
C ALA A 115 -25.46 10.51 0.38
N ALA A 116 -26.62 11.14 0.41
CA ALA A 116 -27.57 11.03 -0.69
C ALA A 116 -27.91 12.39 -1.32
N MET A 117 -27.89 12.41 -2.64
CA MET A 117 -28.31 13.56 -3.42
C MET A 117 -29.69 13.36 -4.06
N GLU A 118 -30.42 14.43 -4.25
CA GLU A 118 -31.73 14.47 -4.92
C GLU A 118 -31.77 15.60 -5.95
N LEU A 119 -32.49 15.35 -7.04
CA LEU A 119 -32.82 16.39 -8.03
C LEU A 119 -33.97 17.23 -7.52
N THR A 120 -33.76 18.54 -7.35
CA THR A 120 -34.78 19.48 -6.92
C THR A 120 -35.77 19.82 -8.06
N ARG A 121 -36.88 20.47 -7.72
CA ARG A 121 -37.84 20.96 -8.71
C ARG A 121 -37.24 22.01 -9.66
N THR A 122 -36.16 22.69 -9.23
CA THR A 122 -35.42 23.67 -10.03
C THR A 122 -34.32 23.02 -10.90
N ARG A 123 -34.30 21.68 -10.97
CA ARG A 123 -33.31 20.89 -11.69
C ARG A 123 -31.86 21.04 -11.16
N ASP A 124 -31.72 21.48 -9.93
CA ASP A 124 -30.44 21.46 -9.23
C ASP A 124 -30.31 20.17 -8.41
N TRP A 125 -29.14 19.53 -8.45
CA TRP A 125 -28.80 18.43 -7.56
C TRP A 125 -28.35 18.99 -6.21
N ARG A 126 -28.91 18.45 -5.12
CA ARG A 126 -28.52 18.82 -3.76
C ARG A 126 -28.31 17.59 -2.88
N MET A 127 -27.35 17.71 -1.97
CA MET A 127 -27.15 16.71 -0.91
C MET A 127 -28.21 16.91 0.15
N VAL A 128 -29.06 15.92 0.34
CA VAL A 128 -30.24 16.06 1.22
C VAL A 128 -30.21 15.16 2.44
N ARG A 129 -29.41 14.11 2.40
CA ARG A 129 -29.30 13.14 3.49
C ARG A 129 -27.84 12.78 3.75
N VAL A 130 -27.57 12.50 5.03
CA VAL A 130 -26.32 11.92 5.51
C VAL A 130 -26.65 10.63 6.22
N ALA A 131 -26.01 9.54 5.82
CA ALA A 131 -26.07 8.25 6.49
C ALA A 131 -24.82 8.08 7.34
N GLY A 132 -24.95 7.65 8.58
CA GLY A 132 -23.83 7.47 9.48
C GLY A 132 -24.08 6.40 10.51
N ARG A 133 -23.03 6.07 11.26
CA ARG A 133 -23.08 5.16 12.41
C ARG A 133 -22.73 5.92 13.68
N GLU A 134 -23.54 5.78 14.69
CA GLU A 134 -23.23 6.32 16.02
C GLU A 134 -22.01 5.60 16.59
N ARG A 135 -21.18 6.38 17.28
CA ARG A 135 -19.98 5.89 17.94
C ARG A 135 -20.32 5.45 19.35
N THR A 136 -20.35 4.15 19.59
CA THR A 136 -20.54 3.54 20.90
C THR A 136 -19.18 3.19 21.52
N GLY A 137 -18.53 4.15 22.22
CA GLY A 137 -17.22 3.95 22.87
C GLY A 137 -16.03 4.50 22.07
N ARG A 138 -14.82 4.38 22.66
CA ARG A 138 -13.61 5.04 22.11
C ARG A 138 -13.13 4.45 20.79
N PHE A 139 -13.50 3.20 20.45
CA PHE A 139 -12.97 2.45 19.31
C PHE A 139 -13.99 1.57 18.55
N SER A 140 -15.29 1.72 18.74
CA SER A 140 -16.26 0.81 18.09
C SER A 140 -17.36 1.55 17.35
N LEU A 141 -17.43 1.37 16.01
CA LEU A 141 -18.55 1.73 15.14
C LEU A 141 -19.59 0.57 15.13
N LYS A 142 -20.08 0.15 16.30
CA LYS A 142 -21.10 -0.90 16.42
C LYS A 142 -22.47 -0.27 16.58
N GLY A 143 -23.21 -0.17 15.50
CA GLY A 143 -24.59 0.31 15.50
C GLY A 143 -25.21 0.20 14.11
N PRO A 144 -26.55 0.23 13.98
CA PRO A 144 -27.22 0.30 12.70
C PRO A 144 -26.87 1.64 12.02
N VAL A 145 -26.85 1.64 10.69
CA VAL A 145 -26.72 2.87 9.91
C VAL A 145 -28.00 3.67 10.10
N GLN A 146 -27.88 4.92 10.55
CA GLN A 146 -28.98 5.87 10.66
C GLN A 146 -28.86 6.90 9.54
N VAL A 147 -29.99 7.49 9.16
CA VAL A 147 -30.06 8.46 8.05
C VAL A 147 -30.75 9.72 8.55
N TRP A 148 -29.99 10.82 8.57
CA TRP A 148 -30.47 12.15 8.96
C TRP A 148 -30.67 13.05 7.75
N ARG A 149 -31.42 14.15 7.94
CA ARG A 149 -31.41 15.21 6.96
C ARG A 149 -30.11 15.99 7.04
N TRP A 150 -29.68 16.58 5.95
CA TRP A 150 -28.48 17.44 5.95
C TRP A 150 -28.57 18.56 6.99
N GLU A 151 -29.80 19.14 7.16
CA GLU A 151 -30.07 20.25 8.06
C GLU A 151 -29.96 19.86 9.55
N ASP A 152 -30.18 18.58 9.88
CA ASP A 152 -30.19 18.03 11.24
C ASP A 152 -28.80 17.64 11.74
N VAL A 153 -27.73 17.89 10.96
CA VAL A 153 -26.35 17.52 11.30
C VAL A 153 -25.43 18.74 11.30
N THR A 154 -24.43 18.71 12.20
CA THR A 154 -23.36 19.71 12.32
C THR A 154 -21.98 19.03 12.21
N GLY A 155 -20.92 19.82 12.01
CA GLY A 155 -19.58 19.27 11.80
C GLY A 155 -19.23 19.11 10.31
N LEU A 156 -20.06 19.67 9.42
CA LEU A 156 -19.91 19.60 7.97
C LEU A 156 -19.54 20.95 7.33
N SER A 157 -18.90 21.87 8.05
CA SER A 157 -18.36 23.08 7.42
C SER A 157 -17.03 22.79 6.71
N VAL A 158 -16.68 23.62 5.71
CA VAL A 158 -15.42 23.47 4.96
C VAL A 158 -14.22 23.40 5.91
N ASN A 159 -14.17 24.25 6.95
CA ASN A 159 -13.08 24.28 7.91
C ASN A 159 -13.06 23.05 8.83
N GLU A 160 -14.23 22.51 9.15
CA GLU A 160 -14.33 21.30 9.99
C GLU A 160 -13.98 20.04 9.18
N ILE A 161 -14.34 19.98 7.92
CA ILE A 161 -14.00 18.87 7.02
C ILE A 161 -12.50 18.97 6.62
N ALA A 162 -12.01 20.14 6.24
CA ALA A 162 -10.61 20.37 5.88
C ALA A 162 -9.66 20.27 7.08
N GLY A 163 -10.14 20.52 8.29
CA GLY A 163 -9.39 20.33 9.54
C GLY A 163 -9.33 18.87 10.04
N GLN A 164 -10.08 17.98 9.41
CA GLN A 164 -10.02 16.55 9.67
C GLN A 164 -9.14 15.92 8.59
N PRO A 165 -8.10 15.14 8.92
CA PRO A 165 -7.27 14.47 7.93
C PRO A 165 -8.08 13.35 7.26
N GLN A 166 -8.75 13.65 6.16
CA GLN A 166 -9.74 12.75 5.56
C GLN A 166 -9.57 12.54 4.05
N GLY A 167 -8.87 13.39 3.31
CA GLY A 167 -8.52 13.14 1.91
C GLY A 167 -7.39 12.11 1.80
N ALA A 168 -7.48 11.12 0.88
CA ALA A 168 -6.38 10.19 0.64
C ALA A 168 -5.06 10.93 0.37
N GLN A 169 -5.09 12.02 -0.41
CA GLN A 169 -3.91 12.86 -0.67
C GLN A 169 -3.37 13.59 0.57
N GLN A 170 -4.23 13.97 1.53
CA GLN A 170 -3.78 14.56 2.79
C GLN A 170 -3.14 13.50 3.70
N LEU A 171 -3.67 12.29 3.72
CA LEU A 171 -3.05 11.16 4.42
C LEU A 171 -1.70 10.80 3.79
N VAL A 172 -1.62 10.74 2.47
CA VAL A 172 -0.34 10.53 1.74
C VAL A 172 0.67 11.60 2.12
N ALA A 173 0.29 12.89 2.14
CA ALA A 173 1.18 13.98 2.55
C ALA A 173 1.64 13.86 4.03
N VAL A 174 0.80 13.34 4.92
CA VAL A 174 1.20 13.03 6.31
C VAL A 174 2.15 11.82 6.33
N PHE A 175 1.93 10.85 5.48
CA PHE A 175 2.72 9.61 5.41
C PHE A 175 4.10 9.78 4.75
N GLU A 176 4.32 10.84 3.96
CA GLU A 176 5.63 11.11 3.30
C GLU A 176 6.83 11.13 4.27
N GLY A 177 6.62 11.55 5.51
CA GLY A 177 7.68 11.62 6.52
C GLY A 177 7.69 10.46 7.53
N MET A 178 6.78 9.50 7.41
CA MET A 178 6.65 8.37 8.33
C MET A 178 7.44 7.16 7.81
N ARG A 179 7.82 6.23 8.71
CA ARG A 179 8.37 4.95 8.34
C ARG A 179 7.27 4.07 7.73
N ALA A 180 7.64 3.12 6.88
CA ALA A 180 6.70 2.19 6.25
C ALA A 180 5.84 1.46 7.29
N ALA A 181 6.44 0.92 8.34
CA ALA A 181 5.75 0.25 9.45
C ALA A 181 4.71 1.15 10.17
N ASP A 182 5.02 2.45 10.37
CA ASP A 182 4.07 3.39 10.98
C ASP A 182 2.89 3.69 10.04
N VAL A 183 3.16 3.76 8.73
CA VAL A 183 2.13 3.94 7.69
C VAL A 183 1.24 2.69 7.59
N ALA A 184 1.84 1.51 7.60
CA ALA A 184 1.12 0.24 7.59
C ALA A 184 0.15 0.13 8.78
N HIS A 185 0.63 0.44 9.99
CA HIS A 185 -0.23 0.47 11.17
C HIS A 185 -1.37 1.49 11.04
N ALA A 186 -1.09 2.70 10.52
CA ALA A 186 -2.12 3.70 10.29
C ALA A 186 -3.14 3.25 9.23
N LEU A 187 -2.70 2.55 8.17
CA LEU A 187 -3.57 1.98 7.14
C LEU A 187 -4.45 0.85 7.68
N HIS A 188 -3.90 -0.02 8.54
CA HIS A 188 -4.65 -1.09 9.19
C HIS A 188 -5.85 -0.54 9.99
N GLU A 189 -5.67 0.59 10.71
CA GLU A 189 -6.75 1.23 11.47
C GLU A 189 -7.83 1.87 10.58
N LEU A 190 -7.58 2.07 9.28
CA LEU A 190 -8.55 2.66 8.37
C LEU A 190 -9.62 1.64 7.94
N PRO A 191 -10.86 2.09 7.68
CA PRO A 191 -11.85 1.26 6.99
C PRO A 191 -11.32 0.81 5.63
N SER A 192 -11.64 -0.42 5.18
CA SER A 192 -11.12 -1.03 3.94
C SER A 192 -11.21 -0.10 2.72
N LYS A 193 -12.37 0.60 2.55
CA LYS A 193 -12.55 1.56 1.45
C LYS A 193 -11.50 2.67 1.49
N ARG A 194 -11.23 3.21 2.69
CA ARG A 194 -10.28 4.30 2.86
C ARG A 194 -8.85 3.84 2.67
N ARG A 195 -8.54 2.63 3.10
CA ARG A 195 -7.25 1.97 2.89
C ARG A 195 -6.96 1.84 1.39
N HIS A 196 -7.92 1.37 0.61
CA HIS A 196 -7.79 1.27 -0.84
C HIS A 196 -7.61 2.64 -1.52
N GLU A 197 -8.35 3.67 -1.09
CA GLU A 197 -8.18 5.03 -1.62
C GLU A 197 -6.78 5.60 -1.36
N VAL A 198 -6.19 5.30 -0.20
CA VAL A 198 -4.82 5.70 0.14
C VAL A 198 -3.82 4.88 -0.67
N ALA A 199 -4.01 3.57 -0.79
CA ALA A 199 -3.19 2.70 -1.64
C ALA A 199 -3.19 3.17 -3.11
N ASP A 200 -4.36 3.56 -3.64
CA ASP A 200 -4.48 4.14 -4.99
C ASP A 200 -3.72 5.46 -5.17
N ALA A 201 -3.50 6.19 -4.09
CA ALA A 201 -2.90 7.53 -4.11
C ALA A 201 -1.38 7.53 -3.83
N LEU A 202 -0.84 6.47 -3.25
CA LEU A 202 0.60 6.26 -3.07
C LEU A 202 1.25 5.92 -4.41
N ASP A 203 2.52 6.28 -4.59
CA ASP A 203 3.35 5.75 -5.66
C ASP A 203 3.70 4.28 -5.39
N ASP A 204 4.10 3.56 -6.45
CA ASP A 204 4.22 2.11 -6.38
C ASP A 204 5.40 1.66 -5.49
N GLU A 205 6.54 2.38 -5.51
CA GLU A 205 7.69 2.11 -4.63
C GLU A 205 7.29 2.27 -3.14
N ARG A 206 6.62 3.39 -2.82
CA ARG A 206 6.17 3.63 -1.44
C ARG A 206 5.09 2.67 -0.99
N LEU A 207 4.21 2.25 -1.90
CA LEU A 207 3.17 1.29 -1.60
C LEU A 207 3.75 -0.11 -1.37
N ALA A 208 4.79 -0.49 -2.12
CA ALA A 208 5.54 -1.73 -1.90
C ALA A 208 6.12 -1.77 -0.48
N ASP A 209 6.93 -0.76 -0.09
CA ASP A 209 7.48 -0.64 1.27
C ASP A 209 6.40 -0.78 2.38
N VAL A 210 5.23 -0.21 2.14
CA VAL A 210 4.14 -0.25 3.13
C VAL A 210 3.43 -1.61 3.15
N ILE A 211 3.27 -2.25 2.00
CA ILE A 211 2.65 -3.59 1.91
C ILE A 211 3.51 -4.62 2.64
N GLU A 212 4.84 -4.58 2.53
CA GLU A 212 5.77 -5.45 3.26
C GLU A 212 5.52 -5.44 4.78
N GLU A 213 5.07 -4.32 5.32
CA GLU A 213 4.84 -4.11 6.75
C GLU A 213 3.38 -4.35 7.20
N LEU A 214 2.46 -4.68 6.26
CA LEU A 214 1.06 -4.96 6.58
C LEU A 214 0.85 -6.43 7.00
N SER A 215 -0.27 -6.68 7.68
CA SER A 215 -0.73 -8.06 7.90
C SER A 215 -1.14 -8.72 6.59
N GLU A 216 -1.01 -10.05 6.50
CA GLU A 216 -1.37 -10.84 5.30
C GLU A 216 -2.80 -10.53 4.79
N GLU A 217 -3.77 -10.34 5.70
CA GLU A 217 -5.16 -10.01 5.33
C GLU A 217 -5.23 -8.68 4.60
N ASP A 218 -4.49 -7.67 5.09
CA ASP A 218 -4.46 -6.34 4.52
C ASP A 218 -3.66 -6.28 3.22
N GLN A 219 -2.55 -7.00 3.13
CA GLN A 219 -1.75 -7.18 1.91
C GLN A 219 -2.62 -7.74 0.78
N LYS A 220 -3.27 -8.89 1.03
CA LYS A 220 -4.19 -9.53 0.07
C LYS A 220 -5.37 -8.63 -0.29
N GLY A 221 -5.89 -7.89 0.69
CA GLY A 221 -7.00 -6.95 0.50
C GLY A 221 -6.64 -5.81 -0.45
N ILE A 222 -5.46 -5.22 -0.29
CA ILE A 222 -4.95 -4.15 -1.16
C ILE A 222 -4.62 -4.70 -2.54
N LEU A 223 -3.85 -5.78 -2.62
CA LEU A 223 -3.41 -6.36 -3.90
C LEU A 223 -4.61 -6.76 -4.77
N SER A 224 -5.64 -7.38 -4.17
CA SER A 224 -6.86 -7.77 -4.90
C SER A 224 -7.73 -6.58 -5.36
N HIS A 225 -7.53 -5.39 -4.80
CA HIS A 225 -8.22 -4.16 -5.20
C HIS A 225 -7.59 -3.52 -6.43
N LEU A 226 -6.28 -3.68 -6.61
CA LEU A 226 -5.52 -3.12 -7.71
C LEU A 226 -5.80 -3.87 -9.02
N ASP A 227 -5.56 -3.24 -10.16
CA ASP A 227 -5.48 -3.98 -11.42
C ASP A 227 -4.23 -4.87 -11.46
N GLU A 228 -4.29 -5.97 -12.22
CA GLU A 228 -3.21 -6.97 -12.27
C GLU A 228 -1.87 -6.40 -12.74
N GLU A 229 -1.88 -5.42 -13.65
CA GLU A 229 -0.66 -4.75 -14.13
C GLU A 229 0.01 -3.96 -13.00
N ARG A 230 -0.76 -3.13 -12.28
CA ARG A 230 -0.22 -2.37 -11.15
C ARG A 230 0.19 -3.27 -9.96
N ALA A 231 -0.53 -4.37 -9.74
CA ALA A 231 -0.16 -5.34 -8.72
C ALA A 231 1.19 -5.99 -9.04
N ALA A 232 1.49 -6.27 -10.31
CA ALA A 232 2.80 -6.75 -10.74
C ALA A 232 3.89 -5.70 -10.57
N ASP A 233 3.63 -4.43 -10.98
CA ASP A 233 4.57 -3.29 -10.78
C ASP A 233 4.96 -3.12 -9.29
N ILE A 234 4.01 -3.34 -8.37
CA ILE A 234 4.26 -3.25 -6.93
C ILE A 234 5.09 -4.44 -6.44
N LEU A 235 4.78 -5.66 -6.89
CA LEU A 235 5.56 -6.85 -6.55
C LEU A 235 7.01 -6.76 -7.06
N GLU A 236 7.25 -6.11 -8.19
CA GLU A 236 8.60 -5.80 -8.69
C GLU A 236 9.35 -4.80 -7.80
N ALA A 237 8.62 -3.87 -7.18
CA ALA A 237 9.20 -2.88 -6.28
C ALA A 237 9.42 -3.39 -4.85
N MET A 238 8.84 -4.55 -4.49
CA MET A 238 9.05 -5.21 -3.19
C MET A 238 10.39 -5.93 -3.11
N ASN A 239 10.86 -6.19 -1.90
CA ASN A 239 11.92 -7.16 -1.70
C ASN A 239 11.48 -8.54 -2.23
N PRO A 240 12.34 -9.28 -2.96
CA PRO A 240 11.94 -10.53 -3.60
C PRO A 240 11.42 -11.62 -2.66
N ASP A 241 11.89 -11.65 -1.43
CA ASP A 241 11.44 -12.55 -0.36
C ASP A 241 10.02 -12.18 0.11
N ASP A 242 9.76 -10.91 0.40
CA ASP A 242 8.42 -10.42 0.77
C ASP A 242 7.41 -10.63 -0.37
N ALA A 243 7.84 -10.39 -1.62
CA ALA A 243 7.02 -10.67 -2.80
C ALA A 243 6.71 -12.17 -2.95
N ALA A 244 7.68 -13.06 -2.67
CA ALA A 244 7.47 -14.51 -2.71
C ALA A 244 6.50 -14.97 -1.62
N ASP A 245 6.63 -14.44 -0.41
CA ASP A 245 5.73 -14.75 0.70
C ASP A 245 4.29 -14.32 0.37
N LEU A 246 4.09 -13.09 -0.08
CA LEU A 246 2.78 -12.62 -0.49
C LEU A 246 2.17 -13.44 -1.63
N LEU A 247 2.96 -13.79 -2.64
CA LEU A 247 2.51 -14.63 -3.76
C LEU A 247 2.18 -16.06 -3.33
N SER A 248 2.88 -16.62 -2.32
CA SER A 248 2.60 -17.95 -1.80
C SER A 248 1.20 -18.09 -1.21
N GLU A 249 0.67 -16.99 -0.69
CA GLU A 249 -0.64 -16.87 -0.06
C GLU A 249 -1.81 -16.67 -1.06
N LEU A 250 -1.50 -16.43 -2.35
CA LEU A 250 -2.49 -16.24 -3.40
C LEU A 250 -2.87 -17.57 -4.07
N SER A 251 -3.98 -17.56 -4.82
CA SER A 251 -4.34 -18.71 -5.64
C SER A 251 -3.30 -18.96 -6.74
N GLU A 252 -3.00 -20.22 -7.08
CA GLU A 252 -2.04 -20.58 -8.13
C GLU A 252 -2.28 -19.80 -9.43
N GLY A 253 -3.54 -19.68 -9.88
CA GLY A 253 -3.85 -18.97 -11.11
C GLY A 253 -3.63 -17.44 -11.03
N THR A 254 -3.71 -16.84 -9.85
CA THR A 254 -3.38 -15.42 -9.64
C THR A 254 -1.87 -15.23 -9.59
N LYS A 255 -1.18 -16.08 -8.82
CA LYS A 255 0.28 -16.11 -8.70
C LYS A 255 0.94 -16.21 -10.08
N ASP A 256 0.53 -17.20 -10.89
CA ASP A 256 1.10 -17.41 -12.21
C ASP A 256 0.92 -16.18 -13.11
N ARG A 257 -0.29 -15.56 -13.09
CA ARG A 257 -0.54 -14.36 -13.90
C ARG A 257 0.29 -13.16 -13.47
N LEU A 258 0.43 -12.92 -12.16
CA LEU A 258 1.25 -11.82 -11.65
C LEU A 258 2.72 -12.03 -12.01
N LEU A 259 3.25 -13.24 -11.83
CA LEU A 259 4.61 -13.59 -12.23
C LEU A 259 4.85 -13.52 -13.77
N GLU A 260 3.81 -13.69 -14.59
CA GLU A 260 3.90 -13.49 -16.05
C GLU A 260 3.89 -12.01 -16.44
N LEU A 261 3.26 -11.15 -15.64
CA LEU A 261 3.19 -9.71 -15.88
C LEU A 261 4.46 -8.98 -15.43
N MET A 262 5.18 -9.54 -14.44
CA MET A 262 6.45 -8.99 -13.96
C MET A 262 7.55 -9.09 -15.03
N GLU A 263 8.49 -8.15 -15.00
CA GLU A 263 9.69 -8.21 -15.83
C GLU A 263 10.51 -9.48 -15.51
N PRO A 264 11.09 -10.16 -16.52
CA PRO A 264 11.81 -11.42 -16.30
C PRO A 264 12.98 -11.30 -15.31
N GLU A 265 13.65 -10.14 -15.24
CA GLU A 265 14.78 -9.90 -14.35
C GLU A 265 14.35 -9.83 -12.89
N GLU A 266 13.15 -9.33 -12.61
CA GLU A 266 12.56 -9.20 -11.26
C GLU A 266 11.79 -10.46 -10.85
N SER A 267 11.11 -11.12 -11.78
CA SER A 267 10.34 -12.34 -11.47
C SER A 267 11.22 -13.58 -11.23
N GLU A 268 12.43 -13.65 -11.81
CA GLU A 268 13.31 -14.82 -11.68
C GLU A 268 13.79 -15.06 -10.22
N PRO A 269 14.22 -14.05 -9.46
CA PRO A 269 14.54 -14.21 -8.03
C PRO A 269 13.35 -14.72 -7.22
N VAL A 270 12.17 -14.14 -7.45
CA VAL A 270 10.93 -14.54 -6.76
C VAL A 270 10.55 -15.99 -7.07
N ARG A 271 10.61 -16.41 -8.35
CA ARG A 271 10.33 -17.80 -8.75
C ARG A 271 11.25 -18.80 -8.07
N ARG A 272 12.53 -18.45 -7.89
CA ARG A 272 13.48 -19.33 -7.19
C ARG A 272 13.16 -19.45 -5.71
N LEU A 273 12.73 -18.37 -5.05
CA LEU A 273 12.33 -18.42 -3.65
C LEU A 273 11.08 -19.29 -3.45
N LEU A 274 10.12 -19.22 -4.36
CA LEU A 274 8.90 -20.04 -4.35
C LEU A 274 9.15 -21.56 -4.51
N GLU A 275 10.38 -22.00 -4.89
CA GLU A 275 10.76 -23.40 -4.90
C GLU A 275 11.05 -23.96 -3.49
N TYR A 276 11.31 -23.11 -2.51
CA TYR A 276 11.58 -23.48 -1.13
C TYR A 276 10.32 -23.43 -0.27
N SER A 277 10.33 -24.18 0.83
CA SER A 277 9.29 -24.08 1.83
C SER A 277 9.47 -22.82 2.67
N PHE A 278 8.41 -22.09 2.95
CA PHE A 278 8.41 -20.81 3.68
C PHE A 278 9.06 -20.89 5.07
N ASP A 279 9.11 -22.09 5.71
CA ASP A 279 9.68 -22.33 7.03
C ASP A 279 11.14 -22.83 6.99
N THR A 280 11.83 -22.65 5.87
CA THR A 280 13.24 -23.03 5.67
C THR A 280 14.12 -21.82 5.40
N ALA A 281 15.44 -21.98 5.58
CA ALA A 281 16.40 -20.91 5.27
C ALA A 281 16.29 -20.44 3.81
N GLY A 282 15.92 -21.31 2.89
CA GLY A 282 15.69 -20.98 1.48
C GLY A 282 14.45 -20.15 1.24
N GLY A 283 13.38 -20.36 2.02
CA GLY A 283 12.17 -19.52 1.97
C GLY A 283 12.35 -18.18 2.68
N LEU A 284 13.16 -18.14 3.75
CA LEU A 284 13.41 -16.94 4.55
C LEU A 284 14.52 -16.04 4.00
N MET A 285 15.24 -16.44 2.94
CA MET A 285 16.42 -15.71 2.48
C MET A 285 16.05 -14.63 1.48
N THR A 286 16.69 -13.47 1.59
CA THR A 286 16.76 -12.53 0.48
C THR A 286 17.82 -12.99 -0.53
N PRO A 287 17.53 -12.97 -1.84
CA PRO A 287 18.49 -13.30 -2.89
C PRO A 287 19.47 -12.17 -3.19
N GLU A 288 19.31 -11.00 -2.58
CA GLU A 288 20.04 -9.77 -2.86
C GLU A 288 20.93 -9.26 -1.71
N PRO A 289 21.74 -10.11 -1.07
CA PRO A 289 22.69 -9.63 -0.07
C PRO A 289 23.84 -8.83 -0.71
N ILE A 290 24.64 -8.14 0.10
CA ILE A 290 25.82 -7.42 -0.39
C ILE A 290 26.91 -8.41 -0.82
N ILE A 291 27.13 -8.55 -2.12
CA ILE A 291 28.10 -9.45 -2.70
C ILE A 291 29.23 -8.67 -3.36
N LEU A 292 30.46 -9.05 -3.07
CA LEU A 292 31.68 -8.48 -3.65
C LEU A 292 32.58 -9.57 -4.21
N THR A 293 33.42 -9.19 -5.16
CA THR A 293 34.52 -10.03 -5.63
C THR A 293 35.74 -9.89 -4.72
N PRO A 294 36.65 -10.87 -4.68
CA PRO A 294 37.77 -10.87 -3.75
C PRO A 294 38.81 -9.77 -3.99
N ASP A 295 38.75 -9.14 -5.16
CA ASP A 295 39.61 -8.01 -5.56
C ASP A 295 39.01 -6.65 -5.19
N ALA A 296 37.78 -6.61 -4.67
CA ALA A 296 37.17 -5.38 -4.18
C ALA A 296 37.94 -4.85 -2.95
N THR A 297 37.94 -3.53 -2.81
CA THR A 297 38.56 -2.84 -1.67
C THR A 297 37.61 -2.68 -0.49
N ILE A 298 38.16 -2.45 0.70
CA ILE A 298 37.37 -2.08 1.89
C ILE A 298 36.54 -0.80 1.62
N ALA A 299 37.08 0.16 0.86
CA ALA A 299 36.34 1.35 0.49
C ALA A 299 35.10 1.06 -0.35
N GLU A 300 35.19 0.13 -1.30
CA GLU A 300 34.05 -0.33 -2.11
C GLU A 300 33.03 -1.08 -1.26
N ALA A 301 33.48 -1.94 -0.35
CA ALA A 301 32.61 -2.62 0.61
C ALA A 301 31.82 -1.62 1.46
N LEU A 302 32.50 -0.62 2.03
CA LEU A 302 31.86 0.44 2.82
C LEU A 302 30.93 1.33 1.98
N ALA A 303 31.20 1.53 0.69
CA ALA A 303 30.30 2.26 -0.20
C ALA A 303 28.99 1.50 -0.41
N ARG A 304 29.06 0.16 -0.60
CA ARG A 304 27.85 -0.67 -0.73
C ARG A 304 27.03 -0.68 0.56
N VAL A 305 27.65 -0.85 1.71
CA VAL A 305 26.99 -0.85 3.03
C VAL A 305 26.31 0.48 3.35
N ARG A 306 26.74 1.59 2.73
CA ARG A 306 26.13 2.91 2.93
C ARG A 306 24.87 3.16 2.11
N ASN A 307 24.44 2.21 1.29
CA ASN A 307 23.17 2.34 0.59
C ASN A 307 22.03 2.52 1.60
N PRO A 308 21.23 3.61 1.54
CA PRO A 308 20.15 3.89 2.48
C PRO A 308 18.99 2.90 2.38
N ASP A 309 18.84 2.20 1.25
CA ASP A 309 17.74 1.25 0.99
C ASP A 309 17.98 -0.12 1.64
N LEU A 310 19.21 -0.38 2.12
CA LEU A 310 19.53 -1.61 2.84
C LEU A 310 19.02 -1.60 4.28
N THR A 311 18.42 -2.70 4.71
CA THR A 311 18.10 -2.89 6.13
C THR A 311 19.37 -2.93 6.99
N PRO A 312 19.31 -2.54 8.27
CA PRO A 312 20.47 -2.64 9.16
C PRO A 312 21.05 -4.05 9.27
N ALA A 313 20.22 -5.08 9.14
CA ALA A 313 20.64 -6.46 9.19
C ALA A 313 21.46 -6.84 7.94
N LEU A 314 20.97 -6.55 6.74
CA LEU A 314 21.71 -6.75 5.49
C LEU A 314 23.00 -5.93 5.44
N ALA A 315 22.97 -4.66 5.85
CA ALA A 315 24.13 -3.79 5.90
C ALA A 315 25.22 -4.26 6.91
N SER A 316 24.90 -5.20 7.80
CA SER A 316 25.84 -5.72 8.79
C SER A 316 26.92 -6.65 8.24
N MET A 317 26.66 -7.28 7.08
CA MET A 317 27.50 -8.33 6.52
C MET A 317 27.71 -8.14 5.02
N VAL A 318 28.93 -8.37 4.57
CA VAL A 318 29.30 -8.41 3.15
C VAL A 318 29.81 -9.81 2.82
N PHE A 319 29.31 -10.39 1.75
CA PHE A 319 29.68 -11.70 1.28
C PHE A 319 30.68 -11.60 0.12
N VAL A 320 31.69 -12.44 0.11
CA VAL A 320 32.71 -12.42 -0.92
C VAL A 320 32.66 -13.73 -1.71
N CYS A 321 32.39 -13.60 -3.01
CA CYS A 321 32.20 -14.70 -3.93
C CYS A 321 33.07 -14.54 -5.18
N ARG A 322 33.37 -15.64 -5.87
CA ARG A 322 33.86 -15.57 -7.25
C ARG A 322 32.71 -15.22 -8.19
N SER A 323 33.05 -14.69 -9.36
CA SER A 323 32.05 -14.42 -10.40
C SER A 323 31.34 -15.70 -10.87
N PRO A 324 30.04 -15.65 -11.19
CA PRO A 324 29.16 -14.46 -11.19
C PRO A 324 28.84 -13.97 -9.78
N SER A 325 28.51 -12.67 -9.65
CA SER A 325 28.14 -12.03 -8.38
C SER A 325 26.61 -12.00 -8.16
N ALA A 326 25.82 -12.30 -9.19
CA ALA A 326 24.38 -12.52 -9.04
C ALA A 326 24.15 -13.90 -8.40
N THR A 327 23.11 -14.02 -7.60
CA THR A 327 22.70 -15.30 -6.97
C THR A 327 21.98 -16.22 -7.95
N PRO A 328 22.25 -17.51 -8.01
CA PRO A 328 23.34 -18.21 -7.34
C PRO A 328 24.72 -17.72 -7.82
N THR A 329 25.60 -17.37 -6.85
CA THR A 329 26.91 -16.80 -7.17
C THR A 329 27.89 -17.86 -7.72
N GLY A 330 29.10 -17.43 -8.11
CA GLY A 330 30.24 -18.33 -8.13
C GLY A 330 30.58 -18.78 -6.70
N ARG A 331 31.70 -19.47 -6.57
CA ARG A 331 32.11 -20.07 -5.28
C ARG A 331 32.19 -19.01 -4.17
N TYR A 332 31.52 -19.25 -3.07
CA TYR A 332 31.63 -18.48 -1.84
C TYR A 332 33.04 -18.61 -1.22
N LEU A 333 33.61 -17.54 -0.74
CA LEU A 333 34.95 -17.46 -0.17
C LEU A 333 34.94 -17.08 1.31
N GLY A 334 33.90 -16.47 1.80
CA GLY A 334 33.74 -16.01 3.18
C GLY A 334 32.94 -14.70 3.25
N CYS A 335 32.83 -14.18 4.44
CA CYS A 335 32.11 -12.92 4.69
C CYS A 335 32.96 -11.93 5.49
N VAL A 336 32.53 -10.69 5.56
CA VAL A 336 33.15 -9.66 6.39
C VAL A 336 32.06 -8.88 7.11
N HIS A 337 32.08 -8.90 8.43
CA HIS A 337 31.18 -8.10 9.23
C HIS A 337 31.56 -6.62 9.16
N ILE A 338 30.58 -5.72 9.14
CA ILE A 338 30.78 -4.26 9.04
C ILE A 338 31.77 -3.74 10.09
N GLN A 339 31.75 -4.25 11.31
CA GLN A 339 32.68 -3.84 12.36
C GLN A 339 34.14 -4.14 12.00
N ARG A 340 34.40 -5.18 11.21
CA ARG A 340 35.74 -5.49 10.69
C ARG A 340 36.11 -4.47 9.61
N LEU A 341 35.23 -4.22 8.64
CA LEU A 341 35.45 -3.23 7.59
C LEU A 341 35.83 -1.83 8.14
N LEU A 342 35.16 -1.41 9.23
CA LEU A 342 35.40 -0.12 9.87
C LEU A 342 36.78 0.01 10.54
N ARG A 343 37.49 -1.10 10.79
CA ARG A 343 38.79 -1.14 11.45
C ARG A 343 39.97 -1.29 10.48
N GLU A 344 39.67 -1.66 9.24
CA GLU A 344 40.70 -1.93 8.24
C GLU A 344 40.96 -0.73 7.35
N PRO A 345 42.19 -0.61 6.78
CA PRO A 345 42.51 0.47 5.85
C PRO A 345 41.64 0.41 4.58
N PRO A 346 41.11 1.56 4.09
CA PRO A 346 40.18 1.58 2.95
C PRO A 346 40.75 1.01 1.64
N PHE A 347 42.06 1.02 1.46
CA PHE A 347 42.75 0.55 0.25
C PHE A 347 43.11 -0.93 0.29
N ASP A 348 42.93 -1.61 1.42
CA ASP A 348 43.15 -3.05 1.51
C ASP A 348 42.06 -3.83 0.80
N LEU A 349 42.35 -5.03 0.33
CA LEU A 349 41.39 -5.90 -0.33
C LEU A 349 40.55 -6.66 0.71
N VAL A 350 39.23 -6.80 0.41
CA VAL A 350 38.32 -7.56 1.26
C VAL A 350 38.75 -9.00 1.46
N ALA A 351 39.44 -9.59 0.47
CA ALA A 351 40.01 -10.96 0.55
C ALA A 351 41.02 -11.15 1.70
N GLY A 352 41.67 -10.07 2.15
CA GLY A 352 42.63 -10.11 3.24
C GLY A 352 42.03 -10.17 4.64
N VAL A 353 40.73 -9.94 4.77
CA VAL A 353 40.04 -9.78 6.07
C VAL A 353 38.81 -10.68 6.22
N LEU A 354 38.68 -11.69 5.34
CA LEU A 354 37.57 -12.63 5.34
C LEU A 354 37.47 -13.42 6.65
N ASP A 355 36.26 -13.59 7.12
CA ASP A 355 35.92 -14.67 8.03
C ASP A 355 35.53 -15.89 7.18
N THR A 356 36.40 -16.89 7.18
CA THR A 356 36.22 -18.16 6.47
C THR A 356 35.71 -19.28 7.37
N ASP A 357 35.68 -19.03 8.69
CA ASP A 357 35.31 -20.03 9.69
C ASP A 357 33.86 -19.98 10.08
N LEU A 358 33.14 -18.92 9.64
CA LEU A 358 31.72 -18.80 9.88
C LEU A 358 30.95 -19.90 9.15
N THR A 359 30.18 -20.66 9.90
CA THR A 359 29.30 -21.70 9.37
C THR A 359 28.17 -21.06 8.56
N TYR A 360 27.77 -21.68 7.46
CA TYR A 360 26.65 -21.25 6.61
C TYR A 360 25.41 -22.11 6.86
N LEU A 361 24.26 -21.61 6.39
CA LEU A 361 22.99 -22.33 6.41
C LEU A 361 22.79 -23.11 5.10
N SER A 362 22.24 -24.32 5.20
CA SER A 362 21.69 -25.04 4.05
C SER A 362 20.33 -24.43 3.70
N PRO A 363 19.91 -24.33 2.42
CA PRO A 363 18.60 -23.82 2.05
C PRO A 363 17.44 -24.62 2.65
N ASN A 364 17.68 -25.91 3.00
CA ASN A 364 16.69 -26.77 3.64
C ASN A 364 16.77 -26.75 5.19
N ALA A 365 17.59 -25.89 5.78
CA ALA A 365 17.65 -25.75 7.23
C ALA A 365 16.31 -25.21 7.76
N SER A 366 15.77 -25.84 8.80
CA SER A 366 14.48 -25.43 9.38
C SER A 366 14.58 -24.08 10.08
N LEU A 367 13.44 -23.36 10.24
CA LEU A 367 13.33 -22.14 11.03
C LEU A 367 13.96 -22.30 12.43
N SER A 368 13.80 -23.47 13.07
CA SER A 368 14.43 -23.77 14.36
C SER A 368 15.97 -23.82 14.29
N ASP A 369 16.53 -24.35 13.20
CA ASP A 369 17.99 -24.40 13.01
C ASP A 369 18.55 -23.01 12.69
N VAL A 370 17.84 -22.22 11.89
CA VAL A 370 18.16 -20.82 11.59
C VAL A 370 18.13 -19.98 12.88
N THR A 371 17.07 -20.10 13.68
CA THR A 371 16.97 -19.41 14.98
C THR A 371 18.11 -19.78 15.92
N ARG A 372 18.47 -21.08 15.96
CA ARG A 372 19.59 -21.56 16.78
C ARG A 372 20.93 -21.03 16.26
N TYR A 373 21.09 -20.90 14.95
CA TYR A 373 22.28 -20.32 14.34
C TYR A 373 22.49 -18.88 14.83
N PHE A 374 21.47 -18.01 14.70
CA PHE A 374 21.55 -16.63 15.17
C PHE A 374 21.85 -16.53 16.67
N ALA A 375 21.18 -17.34 17.49
CA ALA A 375 21.41 -17.37 18.92
C ALA A 375 22.84 -17.86 19.28
N THR A 376 23.40 -18.79 18.51
CA THR A 376 24.73 -19.36 18.78
C THR A 376 25.85 -18.39 18.42
N TYR A 377 25.73 -17.75 17.25
CA TYR A 377 26.80 -16.90 16.72
C TYR A 377 26.60 -15.41 17.04
N ASN A 378 25.46 -15.04 17.61
CA ASN A 378 25.09 -13.67 17.95
C ASN A 378 25.19 -12.71 16.73
N LEU A 379 24.74 -13.19 15.60
CA LEU A 379 24.70 -12.48 14.32
C LEU A 379 23.28 -12.02 14.01
N VAL A 380 23.16 -11.15 13.02
CA VAL A 380 21.87 -10.62 12.52
C VAL A 380 21.66 -10.88 11.02
N CYS A 381 22.67 -11.44 10.35
CA CYS A 381 22.63 -11.85 8.96
C CYS A 381 23.46 -13.14 8.78
N ALA A 382 22.98 -14.09 7.98
CA ALA A 382 23.60 -15.39 7.80
C ALA A 382 23.58 -15.82 6.32
N PRO A 383 24.71 -16.35 5.76
CA PRO A 383 24.74 -16.82 4.38
C PRO A 383 24.03 -18.16 4.21
N VAL A 384 23.29 -18.31 3.10
CA VAL A 384 22.67 -19.56 2.66
C VAL A 384 23.41 -20.07 1.43
N LEU A 385 23.95 -21.29 1.52
CA LEU A 385 24.75 -21.90 0.44
C LEU A 385 24.13 -23.22 -0.01
N ASP A 386 24.33 -23.53 -1.30
CA ASP A 386 24.05 -24.85 -1.86
C ASP A 386 25.16 -25.86 -1.53
N GLU A 387 24.99 -27.13 -1.95
CA GLU A 387 25.97 -28.20 -1.76
C GLU A 387 27.29 -27.97 -2.52
N ALA A 388 27.31 -27.11 -3.53
CA ALA A 388 28.46 -26.73 -4.32
C ALA A 388 29.20 -25.49 -3.78
N GLU A 389 28.79 -24.99 -2.62
CA GLU A 389 29.28 -23.75 -1.98
C GLU A 389 29.05 -22.50 -2.80
N HIS A 390 27.92 -22.40 -3.52
CA HIS A 390 27.46 -21.15 -4.12
C HIS A 390 26.53 -20.42 -3.14
N LEU A 391 26.67 -19.10 -3.04
CA LEU A 391 25.75 -18.29 -2.25
C LEU A 391 24.42 -18.15 -2.98
N LEU A 392 23.36 -18.59 -2.35
CA LEU A 392 21.98 -18.50 -2.84
C LEU A 392 21.31 -17.22 -2.37
N GLY A 393 21.64 -16.77 -1.17
CA GLY A 393 21.08 -15.60 -0.52
C GLY A 393 21.59 -15.45 0.90
N ALA A 394 20.93 -14.60 1.67
CA ALA A 394 21.19 -14.44 3.10
C ALA A 394 19.89 -14.34 3.87
N VAL A 395 19.82 -14.96 5.03
CA VAL A 395 18.72 -14.79 5.98
C VAL A 395 19.06 -13.69 6.96
N THR A 396 18.09 -12.84 7.29
CA THR A 396 18.26 -11.81 8.33
C THR A 396 17.48 -12.17 9.60
N VAL A 397 17.78 -11.52 10.70
CA VAL A 397 17.13 -11.82 11.98
C VAL A 397 15.71 -11.28 12.03
N ASP A 398 15.41 -10.23 11.31
CA ASP A 398 14.09 -9.63 11.16
C ASP A 398 13.12 -10.61 10.50
N ASP A 399 13.49 -11.24 9.37
CA ASP A 399 12.65 -12.25 8.69
C ASP A 399 12.37 -13.46 9.61
N VAL A 400 13.38 -13.89 10.37
CA VAL A 400 13.20 -14.96 11.37
C VAL A 400 12.24 -14.54 12.49
N LEU A 401 12.31 -13.27 12.95
CA LEU A 401 11.41 -12.78 13.99
C LEU A 401 9.98 -12.70 13.50
N ASP A 402 9.75 -12.29 12.27
CA ASP A 402 8.43 -12.25 11.66
C ASP A 402 7.74 -13.62 11.65
N HIS A 403 8.47 -14.66 11.29
CA HIS A 403 7.99 -16.04 11.32
C HIS A 403 7.85 -16.66 12.72
N LEU A 404 8.46 -16.07 13.74
CA LEU A 404 8.35 -16.53 15.14
C LEU A 404 7.27 -15.80 15.93
N LEU A 405 6.86 -14.62 15.48
CA LEU A 405 5.80 -13.85 16.10
C LEU A 405 4.42 -14.42 15.73
N PRO A 406 3.37 -14.17 16.52
CA PRO A 406 2.01 -14.56 16.12
C PRO A 406 1.58 -13.85 14.85
N ASP A 407 0.80 -14.51 13.96
CA ASP A 407 0.35 -13.98 12.67
C ASP A 407 -0.28 -12.57 12.74
N ASN A 408 -0.83 -12.20 13.88
CA ASN A 408 -1.48 -10.90 14.10
C ASN A 408 -0.59 -9.87 14.84
N TRP A 409 0.72 -10.08 14.93
CA TRP A 409 1.59 -9.16 15.68
C TRP A 409 1.64 -7.75 15.07
N ARG A 410 1.53 -7.66 13.74
CA ARG A 410 1.47 -6.38 13.02
C ARG A 410 0.17 -5.59 13.27
N GLU A 411 -0.91 -6.26 13.69
CA GLU A 411 -2.19 -5.63 14.04
C GLU A 411 -2.16 -5.00 15.45
N THR A 412 -1.33 -5.53 16.32
CA THR A 412 -1.13 -5.02 17.68
C THR A 412 0.02 -4.02 17.69
N GLY A 413 -0.27 -2.75 17.41
CA GLY A 413 0.75 -1.70 17.48
C GLY A 413 1.53 -1.71 18.79
N LEU A 414 2.80 -1.30 18.75
CA LEU A 414 3.63 -1.16 19.94
C LEU A 414 2.90 -0.29 20.96
N SER A 415 2.37 -0.91 22.03
CA SER A 415 1.85 -0.17 23.15
C SER A 415 3.03 0.59 23.76
N HIS A 416 3.06 1.91 23.58
CA HIS A 416 4.00 2.75 24.32
C HIS A 416 3.72 2.56 25.79
N ALA A 417 4.55 1.75 26.47
CA ALA A 417 4.58 1.59 27.90
C ALA A 417 5.16 2.85 28.57
#